data_b9b3a8935b50d34d264641f193b302ef
#
_entry.id   b9b3a8935b50d34d264641f193b302ef
#
_cell.length_a   1.000
_cell.length_b   1.000
_cell.length_c   1.000
_cell.angle_alpha   90.00
_cell.angle_beta   90.00
_cell.angle_gamma   90.00
#
_symmetry.space_group_name_H-M   'P 1'
#
loop_
_entity.id
_entity.type
_entity.pdbx_description
1 polymer ?
#
loop_
_entity_poly.entity_id
_entity_poly.type
_entity_poly.pdbx_seq_one_letter_code
_entity_poly.pdbx_strand_id
1 'polypeptide(L)'
;RDASSSPVWCRMRTTAAAATRAAIAVTPAVQLVTGEEDARDTRLFCETLKERHGKPVTLNGYCQGGFSAVCNLLSGELDGLVDALITCVAPIDGTRSRGLANFLKNMPQRFNDLIYGTKTLPNGNKVVDGKLMGWIYKLKSIGDESPVATFYRDLMMFGRQGGKDVKISKTAAAINYWLNNERNDLPLAITQMSFDSYNIPITEDGTLPVKLFGRKLNLKRLKQKKIPWLICYGESDDLVEKETALAPIDYIDAEVTAFPKGHVAIATSWSHPNSACALHTRFADNNYGGPVRYQLELDADLSALST
;
A
#
# COMPACT_ATOMS: atom_id res chain seq x y z
N ARG A 1 28.78 10.24 15.48
CA ARG A 1 27.79 11.29 15.12
C ARG A 1 26.54 10.55 14.70
N ASP A 2 25.63 10.44 15.68
CA ASP A 2 24.46 9.58 15.63
C ASP A 2 23.40 10.13 14.70
N ALA A 3 23.06 9.37 13.67
CA ALA A 3 21.92 9.58 12.80
C ALA A 3 20.63 9.02 13.45
N SER A 4 20.30 9.47 14.67
CA SER A 4 19.22 8.91 15.47
C SER A 4 17.94 9.74 15.56
N SER A 5 17.78 10.78 14.73
CA SER A 5 16.59 11.63 14.76
C SER A 5 15.79 11.69 13.46
N SER A 6 15.86 10.66 12.63
CA SER A 6 14.85 10.50 11.57
C SER A 6 13.53 10.12 12.22
N PRO A 7 12.39 10.75 11.87
CA PRO A 7 11.09 10.28 12.32
C PRO A 7 11.00 8.80 11.99
N VAL A 8 10.77 8.00 13.01
CA VAL A 8 10.61 6.55 12.87
C VAL A 8 9.29 6.34 12.14
N TRP A 9 9.35 6.42 10.83
CA TRP A 9 8.33 5.87 9.98
C TRP A 9 8.30 4.38 10.29
N CYS A 10 7.32 3.98 11.08
CA CYS A 10 7.00 2.58 11.17
C CYS A 10 6.58 2.18 9.75
N ARG A 11 7.58 1.81 8.93
CA ARG A 11 7.31 1.08 7.71
C ARG A 11 6.63 -0.19 8.18
N MET A 12 5.30 -0.18 8.17
CA MET A 12 4.62 -1.44 8.09
C MET A 12 5.21 -2.13 6.87
N ARG A 13 6.05 -3.08 7.17
CA ARG A 13 6.31 -4.12 6.21
C ARG A 13 4.97 -4.81 6.04
N THR A 14 4.18 -4.38 5.07
CA THR A 14 3.37 -5.38 4.44
C THR A 14 4.39 -6.39 3.97
N THR A 15 4.41 -7.50 4.64
CA THR A 15 5.30 -8.62 4.33
C THR A 15 5.23 -9.01 2.86
N ALA A 16 4.17 -8.62 2.17
CA ALA A 16 3.98 -8.83 0.75
C ALA A 16 4.72 -7.85 -0.18
N ALA A 17 4.89 -6.58 0.19
CA ALA A 17 5.35 -5.59 -0.78
C ALA A 17 6.68 -4.93 -0.45
N ALA A 18 7.06 -4.86 0.81
CA ALA A 18 8.23 -4.12 1.26
C ALA A 18 9.31 -5.00 1.90
N ALA A 19 9.10 -6.29 1.98
CA ALA A 19 10.14 -7.16 2.46
C ALA A 19 11.37 -7.02 1.59
N THR A 20 12.44 -6.74 2.22
CA THR A 20 13.76 -6.75 1.64
C THR A 20 13.94 -8.03 0.82
N ARG A 21 14.31 -7.86 -0.41
CA ARG A 21 14.42 -8.79 -1.53
C ARG A 21 14.84 -10.22 -1.20
N ALA A 22 15.76 -10.39 -0.27
CA ALA A 22 16.31 -11.69 0.08
C ALA A 22 15.47 -12.44 1.12
N ALA A 23 14.74 -11.75 2.00
CA ALA A 23 14.10 -12.38 3.14
C ALA A 23 12.90 -13.24 2.73
N ILE A 24 12.07 -12.80 1.80
CA ILE A 24 10.87 -13.54 1.37
C ILE A 24 11.23 -14.81 0.62
N ALA A 25 12.26 -14.75 -0.22
CA ALA A 25 12.68 -15.91 -1.02
C ALA A 25 13.36 -17.00 -0.17
N VAL A 26 13.97 -16.63 0.95
CA VAL A 26 14.89 -17.50 1.70
C VAL A 26 14.25 -18.09 2.96
N THR A 27 13.30 -17.40 3.58
CA THR A 27 12.74 -17.83 4.86
C THR A 27 11.39 -18.54 4.67
N PRO A 28 11.29 -19.86 4.89
CA PRO A 28 10.03 -20.60 4.72
C PRO A 28 8.86 -20.05 5.52
N ALA A 29 9.10 -19.50 6.70
CA ALA A 29 8.08 -18.90 7.55
C ALA A 29 7.42 -17.69 6.87
N VAL A 30 8.21 -16.81 6.23
CA VAL A 30 7.68 -15.63 5.54
C VAL A 30 6.81 -15.99 4.34
N GLN A 31 7.06 -17.14 3.70
CA GLN A 31 6.24 -17.64 2.58
C GLN A 31 4.81 -18.01 3.00
N LEU A 32 4.60 -18.30 4.27
CA LEU A 32 3.32 -18.74 4.85
C LEU A 32 2.62 -17.65 5.67
N VAL A 33 3.14 -16.43 5.70
CA VAL A 33 2.55 -15.33 6.50
C VAL A 33 1.09 -15.13 6.13
N THR A 34 0.26 -15.09 7.17
CA THR A 34 -1.17 -14.81 7.11
C THR A 34 -1.48 -13.38 7.57
N GLY A 35 -2.72 -12.93 7.37
CA GLY A 35 -3.17 -11.64 7.90
C GLY A 35 -3.12 -11.57 9.43
N GLU A 36 -3.35 -12.70 10.11
CA GLU A 36 -3.26 -12.81 11.56
C GLU A 36 -1.83 -12.66 12.06
N GLU A 37 -0.85 -13.23 11.35
CA GLU A 37 0.56 -13.06 11.68
C GLU A 37 1.03 -11.64 11.43
N ASP A 38 0.62 -11.02 10.31
CA ASP A 38 0.88 -9.61 10.03
C ASP A 38 0.31 -8.70 11.13
N ALA A 39 -0.89 -9.01 11.63
CA ALA A 39 -1.49 -8.26 12.75
C ALA A 39 -0.69 -8.42 14.05
N ARG A 40 -0.21 -9.63 14.38
CA ARG A 40 0.62 -9.88 15.57
C ARG A 40 1.99 -9.23 15.47
N ASP A 41 2.63 -9.29 14.30
CA ASP A 41 3.91 -8.64 14.07
C ASP A 41 3.77 -7.11 14.18
N THR A 42 2.70 -6.56 13.61
CA THR A 42 2.37 -5.14 13.75
C THR A 42 2.16 -4.77 15.21
N ARG A 43 1.45 -5.60 15.98
CA ARG A 43 1.26 -5.42 17.41
C ARG A 43 2.60 -5.35 18.14
N LEU A 44 3.49 -6.31 17.90
CA LEU A 44 4.82 -6.36 18.53
C LEU A 44 5.61 -5.06 18.27
N PHE A 45 5.58 -4.55 17.02
CA PHE A 45 6.23 -3.28 16.69
C PHE A 45 5.59 -2.10 17.43
N CYS A 46 4.26 -2.05 17.49
CA CYS A 46 3.54 -0.98 18.19
C CYS A 46 3.79 -1.02 19.70
N GLU A 47 3.81 -2.19 20.32
CA GLU A 47 4.16 -2.38 21.73
C GLU A 47 5.57 -1.87 22.01
N THR A 48 6.56 -2.32 21.23
CA THR A 48 7.96 -1.90 21.38
C THR A 48 8.13 -0.38 21.25
N LEU A 49 7.45 0.23 20.28
CA LEU A 49 7.49 1.68 20.08
C LEU A 49 6.81 2.43 21.23
N LYS A 50 5.66 1.93 21.69
CA LYS A 50 4.94 2.51 22.82
C LYS A 50 5.74 2.42 24.11
N GLU A 51 6.39 1.29 24.38
CA GLU A 51 7.29 1.13 25.54
C GLU A 51 8.45 2.13 25.46
N ARG A 52 9.06 2.27 24.29
CA ARG A 52 10.21 3.17 24.10
C ARG A 52 9.86 4.64 24.23
N HIS A 53 8.68 5.06 23.76
CA HIS A 53 8.31 6.47 23.65
C HIS A 53 7.20 6.90 24.60
N GLY A 54 6.66 5.99 25.41
CA GLY A 54 5.64 6.28 26.43
C GLY A 54 4.25 6.70 25.89
N LYS A 55 4.02 6.58 24.57
CA LYS A 55 2.77 7.00 23.92
C LYS A 55 2.34 6.03 22.82
N PRO A 56 1.05 5.92 22.50
CA PRO A 56 0.57 5.16 21.36
C PRO A 56 1.14 5.68 20.05
N VAL A 57 1.12 4.83 19.02
CA VAL A 57 1.71 5.13 17.72
C VAL A 57 0.68 5.59 16.71
N THR A 58 1.10 6.43 15.77
CA THR A 58 0.33 6.69 14.54
C THR A 58 0.72 5.64 13.51
N LEU A 59 -0.27 4.89 13.03
CA LEU A 59 -0.07 3.85 12.03
C LEU A 59 -0.19 4.45 10.63
N ASN A 60 0.82 4.20 9.78
CA ASN A 60 0.79 4.63 8.38
C ASN A 60 0.92 3.44 7.45
N GLY A 61 -0.07 3.25 6.58
CA GLY A 61 -0.09 2.19 5.58
C GLY A 61 -0.15 2.74 4.15
N TYR A 62 0.69 2.18 3.26
CA TYR A 62 0.76 2.54 1.86
C TYR A 62 0.26 1.40 0.98
N CYS A 63 -0.61 1.70 0.01
CA CYS A 63 -1.16 0.73 -0.94
C CYS A 63 -1.80 -0.47 -0.21
N GLN A 64 -1.45 -1.70 -0.58
CA GLN A 64 -1.88 -2.92 0.13
C GLN A 64 -1.57 -2.87 1.64
N GLY A 65 -0.47 -2.19 2.04
CA GLY A 65 -0.15 -1.98 3.45
C GLY A 65 -1.14 -1.10 4.18
N GLY A 66 -1.79 -0.19 3.48
CA GLY A 66 -2.90 0.58 4.04
C GLY A 66 -4.12 -0.30 4.31
N PHE A 67 -4.45 -1.19 3.40
CA PHE A 67 -5.54 -2.16 3.60
C PHE A 67 -5.24 -3.10 4.77
N SER A 68 -4.01 -3.66 4.84
CA SER A 68 -3.58 -4.49 5.96
C SER A 68 -3.63 -3.74 7.29
N ALA A 69 -3.19 -2.47 7.32
CA ALA A 69 -3.25 -1.63 8.51
C ALA A 69 -4.68 -1.46 9.05
N VAL A 70 -5.62 -1.22 8.14
CA VAL A 70 -7.06 -1.16 8.48
C VAL A 70 -7.52 -2.50 9.04
N CYS A 71 -7.23 -3.61 8.37
CA CYS A 71 -7.60 -4.94 8.84
C CYS A 71 -7.03 -5.24 10.24
N ASN A 72 -5.75 -4.90 10.47
CA ASN A 72 -5.09 -5.10 11.75
C ASN A 72 -5.74 -4.30 12.89
N LEU A 73 -6.13 -3.04 12.63
CA LEU A 73 -6.86 -2.22 13.59
C LEU A 73 -8.27 -2.78 13.88
N LEU A 74 -8.97 -3.19 12.82
CA LEU A 74 -10.32 -3.74 12.94
C LEU A 74 -10.36 -5.11 13.63
N SER A 75 -9.27 -5.88 13.58
CA SER A 75 -9.14 -7.16 14.30
C SER A 75 -9.18 -7.00 15.82
N GLY A 76 -8.76 -5.84 16.31
CA GLY A 76 -8.62 -5.55 17.74
C GLY A 76 -7.23 -5.82 18.32
N GLU A 77 -6.33 -6.42 17.54
CA GLU A 77 -4.96 -6.72 18.01
C GLU A 77 -4.16 -5.46 18.38
N LEU A 78 -4.52 -4.30 17.79
CA LEU A 78 -3.82 -3.03 18.03
C LEU A 78 -4.55 -2.12 19.03
N ASP A 79 -5.54 -2.63 19.76
CA ASP A 79 -6.30 -1.84 20.73
C ASP A 79 -5.38 -1.24 21.81
N GLY A 80 -5.48 0.07 22.02
CA GLY A 80 -4.67 0.81 22.99
C GLY A 80 -3.21 1.04 22.58
N LEU A 81 -2.78 0.52 21.43
CA LEU A 81 -1.43 0.70 20.90
C LEU A 81 -1.36 1.79 19.83
N VAL A 82 -2.45 1.96 19.09
CA VAL A 82 -2.57 2.92 17.98
C VAL A 82 -3.65 3.94 18.31
N ASP A 83 -3.37 5.18 18.05
CA ASP A 83 -4.29 6.30 18.31
C ASP A 83 -4.59 7.15 17.07
N ALA A 84 -3.94 6.92 15.95
CA ALA A 84 -4.26 7.53 14.68
C ALA A 84 -3.87 6.62 13.51
N LEU A 85 -4.61 6.70 12.42
CA LEU A 85 -4.37 5.96 11.18
C LEU A 85 -4.16 6.91 10.01
N ILE A 86 -3.16 6.63 9.19
CA ILE A 86 -2.94 7.27 7.90
C ILE A 86 -2.91 6.18 6.84
N THR A 87 -3.71 6.31 5.80
CA THR A 87 -3.61 5.45 4.62
C THR A 87 -3.26 6.26 3.39
N CYS A 88 -2.30 5.78 2.63
CA CYS A 88 -1.87 6.41 1.39
C CYS A 88 -2.16 5.45 0.24
N VAL A 89 -3.00 5.87 -0.70
CA VAL A 89 -3.38 5.10 -1.91
C VAL A 89 -3.73 3.65 -1.60
N ALA A 90 -4.53 3.45 -0.54
CA ALA A 90 -4.89 2.11 -0.07
C ALA A 90 -6.18 1.61 -0.74
N PRO A 91 -6.20 0.38 -1.27
CA PRO A 91 -7.37 -0.19 -1.94
C PRO A 91 -8.37 -0.73 -0.92
N ILE A 92 -9.13 0.14 -0.25
CA ILE A 92 -10.06 -0.27 0.81
C ILE A 92 -11.29 -0.96 0.23
N ASP A 93 -11.85 -0.45 -0.86
CA ASP A 93 -12.87 -1.14 -1.66
C ASP A 93 -12.45 -1.11 -3.13
N GLY A 94 -11.66 -2.10 -3.53
CA GLY A 94 -11.15 -2.21 -4.88
C GLY A 94 -12.22 -2.46 -5.94
N THR A 95 -13.43 -2.90 -5.55
CA THR A 95 -14.54 -3.11 -6.49
C THR A 95 -15.02 -1.82 -7.13
N ARG A 96 -14.69 -0.67 -6.55
CA ARG A 96 -14.98 0.67 -7.08
C ARG A 96 -13.99 1.13 -8.15
N SER A 97 -12.89 0.41 -8.34
CA SER A 97 -11.92 0.71 -9.40
C SER A 97 -12.52 0.46 -10.78
N ARG A 98 -12.35 1.42 -11.69
CA ARG A 98 -12.76 1.27 -13.09
C ARG A 98 -11.73 0.49 -13.89
N GLY A 99 -10.45 0.66 -13.58
CA GLY A 99 -9.35 0.01 -14.27
C GLY A 99 -9.11 -1.42 -13.77
N LEU A 100 -8.59 -1.57 -12.57
CA LEU A 100 -8.15 -2.89 -12.06
C LEU A 100 -9.32 -3.85 -11.80
N ALA A 101 -10.43 -3.38 -11.19
CA ALA A 101 -11.57 -4.26 -10.94
C ALA A 101 -12.20 -4.77 -12.25
N ASN A 102 -12.36 -3.91 -13.25
CA ASN A 102 -12.89 -4.34 -14.55
C ASN A 102 -11.94 -5.31 -15.26
N PHE A 103 -10.63 -5.08 -15.14
CA PHE A 103 -9.64 -6.01 -15.67
C PHE A 103 -9.76 -7.39 -14.99
N LEU A 104 -9.83 -7.45 -13.65
CA LEU A 104 -9.98 -8.69 -12.90
C LEU A 104 -11.31 -9.40 -13.20
N LYS A 105 -12.42 -8.67 -13.36
CA LYS A 105 -13.73 -9.27 -13.75
C LYS A 105 -13.69 -9.97 -15.10
N ASN A 106 -12.85 -9.51 -16.01
CA ASN A 106 -12.67 -10.11 -17.34
C ASN A 106 -11.66 -11.27 -17.35
N MET A 107 -10.94 -11.49 -16.24
CA MET A 107 -10.02 -12.60 -16.11
C MET A 107 -10.77 -13.91 -15.77
N PRO A 108 -10.24 -15.08 -16.17
CA PRO A 108 -10.82 -16.35 -15.77
C PRO A 108 -10.95 -16.48 -14.25
N GLN A 109 -12.02 -17.10 -13.76
CA GLN A 109 -12.27 -17.31 -12.33
C GLN A 109 -11.07 -17.91 -11.60
N ARG A 110 -10.42 -18.92 -12.22
CA ARG A 110 -9.21 -19.56 -11.65
C ARG A 110 -8.05 -18.62 -11.42
N PHE A 111 -8.04 -17.47 -12.08
CA PHE A 111 -7.06 -16.42 -11.82
C PHE A 111 -7.42 -15.64 -10.56
N ASN A 112 -8.69 -15.25 -10.43
CA ASN A 112 -9.18 -14.54 -9.24
C ASN A 112 -9.09 -15.40 -7.97
N ASP A 113 -9.23 -16.72 -8.12
CA ASP A 113 -9.02 -17.71 -7.05
C ASP A 113 -7.53 -18.03 -6.81
N LEU A 114 -6.62 -17.34 -7.48
CA LEU A 114 -5.16 -17.52 -7.45
C LEU A 114 -4.68 -18.92 -7.88
N ILE A 115 -5.53 -19.77 -8.45
CA ILE A 115 -5.17 -21.14 -8.85
C ILE A 115 -4.07 -21.12 -9.91
N TYR A 116 -4.18 -20.24 -10.91
CA TYR A 116 -3.16 -20.11 -11.97
C TYR A 116 -1.91 -19.35 -11.51
N GLY A 117 -2.03 -18.53 -10.49
CA GLY A 117 -0.94 -17.71 -9.96
C GLY A 117 -0.08 -18.45 -8.93
N THR A 118 -0.48 -19.65 -8.50
CA THR A 118 0.16 -20.38 -7.41
C THR A 118 1.17 -21.39 -7.93
N LYS A 119 2.33 -21.46 -7.28
CA LYS A 119 3.34 -22.51 -7.48
C LYS A 119 3.74 -23.14 -6.16
N THR A 120 4.22 -24.38 -6.21
CA THR A 120 4.79 -25.08 -5.05
C THR A 120 6.30 -24.99 -5.11
N LEU A 121 6.90 -24.54 -4.02
CA LEU A 121 8.35 -24.43 -3.86
C LEU A 121 8.96 -25.79 -3.49
N PRO A 122 10.30 -25.98 -3.62
CA PRO A 122 10.97 -27.23 -3.26
C PRO A 122 10.77 -27.67 -1.80
N ASN A 123 10.49 -26.74 -0.90
CA ASN A 123 10.19 -27.02 0.52
C ASN A 123 8.72 -27.41 0.76
N GLY A 124 7.90 -27.52 -0.28
CA GLY A 124 6.48 -27.86 -0.21
C GLY A 124 5.54 -26.68 0.02
N ASN A 125 6.04 -25.48 0.31
CA ASN A 125 5.21 -24.30 0.50
C ASN A 125 4.57 -23.84 -0.80
N LYS A 126 3.30 -23.41 -0.72
CA LYS A 126 2.58 -22.81 -1.84
C LYS A 126 2.67 -21.29 -1.73
N VAL A 127 3.07 -20.67 -2.83
CA VAL A 127 3.21 -19.21 -2.94
C VAL A 127 2.60 -18.72 -4.24
N VAL A 128 2.26 -17.44 -4.30
CA VAL A 128 1.89 -16.79 -5.56
C VAL A 128 3.15 -16.44 -6.33
N ASP A 129 3.20 -16.81 -7.60
CA ASP A 129 4.36 -16.55 -8.48
C ASP A 129 4.49 -15.05 -8.76
N GLY A 130 5.52 -14.44 -8.20
CA GLY A 130 5.79 -13.01 -8.36
C GLY A 130 6.06 -12.60 -9.80
N LYS A 131 6.68 -13.48 -10.61
CA LYS A 131 6.95 -13.20 -12.03
C LYS A 131 5.66 -13.16 -12.83
N LEU A 132 4.77 -14.14 -12.61
CA LEU A 132 3.47 -14.17 -13.27
C LEU A 132 2.64 -12.95 -12.90
N MET A 133 2.61 -12.57 -11.63
CA MET A 133 1.93 -11.34 -11.19
C MET A 133 2.53 -10.10 -11.84
N GLY A 134 3.84 -10.04 -12.04
CA GLY A 134 4.49 -8.97 -12.81
C GLY A 134 3.99 -8.87 -14.25
N TRP A 135 3.80 -9.99 -14.92
CA TRP A 135 3.23 -10.04 -16.27
C TRP A 135 1.79 -9.54 -16.33
N ILE A 136 0.99 -9.83 -15.31
CA ILE A 136 -0.41 -9.37 -15.21
C ILE A 136 -0.48 -7.86 -15.11
N TYR A 137 0.35 -7.23 -14.28
CA TYR A 137 0.44 -5.77 -14.24
C TYR A 137 0.84 -5.17 -15.58
N LYS A 138 1.74 -5.82 -16.32
CA LYS A 138 2.10 -5.40 -17.69
C LYS A 138 0.93 -5.52 -18.66
N LEU A 139 0.16 -6.61 -18.59
CA LEU A 139 -1.02 -6.82 -19.43
C LEU A 139 -2.12 -5.78 -19.15
N LYS A 140 -2.34 -5.41 -17.88
CA LYS A 140 -3.24 -4.31 -17.52
C LYS A 140 -2.79 -3.01 -18.19
N SER A 141 -1.51 -2.66 -18.08
CA SER A 141 -0.97 -1.44 -18.71
C SER A 141 -1.12 -1.44 -20.23
N ILE A 142 -1.04 -2.60 -20.89
CA ILE A 142 -1.27 -2.75 -22.33
C ILE A 142 -2.76 -2.58 -22.66
N GLY A 143 -3.65 -3.06 -21.80
CA GLY A 143 -5.10 -2.91 -21.98
C GLY A 143 -5.58 -1.45 -21.86
N ASP A 144 -4.93 -0.65 -21.04
CA ASP A 144 -5.25 0.76 -20.83
C ASP A 144 -4.70 1.65 -21.96
N GLU A 145 -3.62 1.24 -22.64
CA GLU A 145 -3.10 1.91 -23.82
C GLU A 145 -3.63 1.22 -25.08
N SER A 146 -4.01 2.04 -26.11
CA SER A 146 -4.34 1.47 -27.41
C SER A 146 -3.24 0.52 -27.90
N PRO A 147 -3.55 -0.74 -28.25
CA PRO A 147 -2.55 -1.70 -28.76
C PRO A 147 -1.70 -1.15 -29.91
N VAL A 148 -2.30 -0.27 -30.72
CA VAL A 148 -1.64 0.42 -31.81
C VAL A 148 -0.62 1.43 -31.30
N ALA A 149 -0.98 2.24 -30.26
CA ALA A 149 -0.08 3.21 -29.68
C ALA A 149 1.12 2.52 -28.99
N THR A 150 0.87 1.43 -28.28
CA THR A 150 1.90 0.60 -27.65
C THR A 150 2.83 -0.01 -28.69
N PHE A 151 2.27 -0.57 -29.77
CA PHE A 151 3.06 -1.11 -30.88
C PHE A 151 3.92 -0.04 -31.55
N TYR A 152 3.36 1.13 -31.85
CA TYR A 152 4.13 2.24 -32.43
C TYR A 152 5.19 2.76 -31.48
N ARG A 153 4.90 2.87 -30.18
CA ARG A 153 5.89 3.25 -29.17
C ARG A 153 7.04 2.25 -29.13
N ASP A 154 6.75 0.97 -29.09
CA ASP A 154 7.75 -0.09 -29.03
C ASP A 154 8.54 -0.18 -30.34
N LEU A 155 7.88 -0.05 -31.50
CA LEU A 155 8.54 0.01 -32.81
C LEU A 155 9.45 1.22 -32.92
N MET A 156 9.03 2.40 -32.41
CA MET A 156 9.88 3.59 -32.36
C MET A 156 11.06 3.43 -31.40
N MET A 157 10.89 2.68 -30.32
CA MET A 157 11.99 2.35 -29.40
C MET A 157 12.98 1.38 -30.03
N PHE A 158 12.50 0.37 -30.77
CA PHE A 158 13.35 -0.56 -31.53
C PHE A 158 13.98 0.06 -32.80
N GLY A 159 13.24 0.91 -33.52
CA GLY A 159 13.72 1.54 -34.74
C GLY A 159 14.75 2.66 -34.54
N ARG A 160 14.93 3.15 -33.32
CA ARG A 160 15.88 4.20 -32.95
C ARG A 160 17.22 3.70 -32.41
N GLN A 161 17.64 2.49 -32.71
CA GLN A 161 19.03 2.03 -32.47
C GLN A 161 20.10 2.80 -33.26
N GLY A 162 19.71 3.82 -34.02
CA GLY A 162 20.55 4.76 -34.74
C GLY A 162 20.74 6.08 -33.98
N GLY A 163 21.39 6.06 -32.83
CA GLY A 163 22.27 7.17 -32.43
C GLY A 163 21.66 8.45 -31.86
N LYS A 164 20.45 8.49 -31.29
CA LYS A 164 20.00 9.62 -30.43
C LYS A 164 19.36 9.10 -29.17
N ASP A 165 19.88 9.52 -28.00
CA ASP A 165 19.46 9.15 -26.67
C ASP A 165 17.93 9.31 -26.49
N VAL A 166 17.20 8.21 -26.50
CA VAL A 166 15.82 8.19 -26.02
C VAL A 166 15.90 8.32 -24.50
N LYS A 167 15.60 9.50 -23.98
CA LYS A 167 15.55 9.75 -22.54
C LYS A 167 14.36 9.03 -21.94
N ILE A 168 14.54 7.78 -21.55
CA ILE A 168 13.58 7.07 -20.69
C ILE A 168 13.63 7.74 -19.32
N SER A 169 12.48 8.05 -18.73
CA SER A 169 12.47 8.60 -17.38
C SER A 169 13.11 7.60 -16.40
N LYS A 170 13.92 8.07 -15.46
CA LYS A 170 14.57 7.22 -14.45
C LYS A 170 13.54 6.36 -13.69
N THR A 171 12.35 6.91 -13.43
CA THR A 171 11.26 6.21 -12.78
C THR A 171 10.75 5.05 -13.64
N ALA A 172 10.48 5.28 -14.93
CA ALA A 172 10.02 4.23 -15.83
C ALA A 172 11.06 3.11 -15.98
N ALA A 173 12.34 3.48 -16.10
CA ALA A 173 13.44 2.51 -16.16
C ALA A 173 13.52 1.68 -14.86
N ALA A 174 13.42 2.32 -13.69
CA ALA A 174 13.46 1.65 -12.40
C ALA A 174 12.28 0.69 -12.19
N ILE A 175 11.06 1.12 -12.56
CA ILE A 175 9.86 0.28 -12.49
C ILE A 175 9.99 -0.93 -13.43
N ASN A 176 10.44 -0.71 -14.66
CA ASN A 176 10.62 -1.80 -15.63
C ASN A 176 11.69 -2.79 -15.15
N TYR A 177 12.81 -2.29 -14.62
CA TYR A 177 13.84 -3.15 -14.02
C TYR A 177 13.27 -3.99 -12.87
N TRP A 178 12.54 -3.37 -11.95
CA TRP A 178 11.93 -4.04 -10.81
C TRP A 178 10.91 -5.10 -11.23
N LEU A 179 10.04 -4.78 -12.20
CA LEU A 179 9.06 -5.73 -12.72
C LEU A 179 9.70 -6.95 -13.40
N ASN A 180 10.88 -6.81 -13.98
CA ASN A 180 11.56 -7.89 -14.70
C ASN A 180 12.49 -8.72 -13.80
N ASN A 181 13.15 -8.07 -12.83
CA ASN A 181 14.31 -8.67 -12.15
C ASN A 181 14.11 -8.86 -10.64
N GLU A 182 13.16 -8.13 -10.04
CA GLU A 182 13.05 -8.09 -8.57
C GLU A 182 11.66 -8.46 -8.04
N ARG A 183 10.89 -9.23 -8.82
CA ARG A 183 9.61 -9.75 -8.36
C ARG A 183 9.84 -10.99 -7.52
N ASN A 184 9.52 -10.86 -6.24
CA ASN A 184 9.53 -11.98 -5.31
C ASN A 184 8.19 -12.72 -5.34
N ASP A 185 8.23 -13.98 -4.95
CA ASP A 185 7.02 -14.74 -4.68
C ASP A 185 6.31 -14.16 -3.45
N LEU A 186 5.00 -14.26 -3.44
CA LEU A 186 4.16 -13.64 -2.42
C LEU A 186 3.48 -14.70 -1.55
N PRO A 187 3.30 -14.45 -0.25
CA PRO A 187 2.47 -15.30 0.60
C PRO A 187 1.05 -15.41 0.04
N LEU A 188 0.55 -16.63 -0.05
CA LEU A 188 -0.74 -16.90 -0.67
C LEU A 188 -1.88 -16.21 0.10
N ALA A 189 -1.90 -16.34 1.42
CA ALA A 189 -2.96 -15.79 2.27
C ALA A 189 -3.05 -14.25 2.19
N ILE A 190 -1.91 -13.55 2.22
CA ILE A 190 -1.86 -12.09 2.09
C ILE A 190 -2.29 -11.65 0.69
N THR A 191 -1.89 -12.39 -0.35
CA THR A 191 -2.31 -12.09 -1.71
C THR A 191 -3.81 -12.30 -1.89
N GLN A 192 -4.38 -13.36 -1.29
CA GLN A 192 -5.82 -13.60 -1.31
C GLN A 192 -6.59 -12.42 -0.67
N MET A 193 -6.14 -11.91 0.48
CA MET A 193 -6.75 -10.73 1.10
C MET A 193 -6.79 -9.53 0.13
N SER A 194 -5.73 -9.34 -0.66
CA SER A 194 -5.68 -8.29 -1.68
C SER A 194 -6.70 -8.53 -2.78
N PHE A 195 -6.80 -9.75 -3.28
CA PHE A 195 -7.78 -10.11 -4.30
C PHE A 195 -9.21 -9.97 -3.79
N ASP A 196 -9.47 -10.37 -2.55
CA ASP A 196 -10.79 -10.23 -1.93
C ASP A 196 -11.22 -8.76 -1.86
N SER A 197 -10.32 -7.84 -1.57
CA SER A 197 -10.62 -6.40 -1.54
C SER A 197 -11.01 -5.82 -2.91
N TYR A 198 -10.58 -6.45 -4.01
CA TYR A 198 -10.93 -6.05 -5.38
C TYR A 198 -12.11 -6.80 -5.97
N ASN A 199 -12.41 -7.98 -5.47
CA ASN A 199 -13.46 -8.86 -6.02
C ASN A 199 -14.76 -8.81 -5.22
N ILE A 200 -14.72 -8.47 -3.94
CA ILE A 200 -15.85 -8.51 -3.03
C ILE A 200 -16.05 -7.12 -2.41
N PRO A 201 -17.20 -6.47 -2.61
CA PRO A 201 -17.43 -5.13 -2.08
C PRO A 201 -17.57 -5.13 -0.56
N ILE A 202 -17.31 -3.97 0.04
CA ILE A 202 -17.71 -3.69 1.43
C ILE A 202 -19.24 -3.78 1.51
N THR A 203 -19.74 -4.43 2.54
CA THR A 203 -21.19 -4.54 2.76
C THR A 203 -21.80 -3.21 3.20
N GLU A 204 -23.11 -3.04 3.05
CA GLU A 204 -23.82 -1.80 3.41
C GLU A 204 -23.62 -1.37 4.87
N ASP A 205 -23.37 -2.33 5.77
CA ASP A 205 -23.09 -2.04 7.18
C ASP A 205 -21.63 -1.63 7.44
N GLY A 206 -20.75 -1.64 6.43
CA GLY A 206 -19.35 -1.30 6.53
C GLY A 206 -18.43 -2.49 6.88
N THR A 207 -18.87 -3.73 6.66
CA THR A 207 -18.03 -4.93 6.89
C THR A 207 -17.16 -5.21 5.68
N LEU A 208 -15.86 -5.38 5.91
CA LEU A 208 -14.86 -5.74 4.89
C LEU A 208 -15.03 -7.22 4.46
N PRO A 209 -14.60 -7.57 3.22
CA PRO A 209 -14.66 -8.94 2.72
C PRO A 209 -13.75 -9.93 3.44
N VAL A 210 -12.80 -9.42 4.21
CA VAL A 210 -11.76 -10.19 4.91
C VAL A 210 -12.15 -10.45 6.36
N LYS A 211 -11.73 -11.59 6.90
CA LYS A 211 -11.82 -11.93 8.32
C LYS A 211 -10.43 -12.15 8.88
N LEU A 212 -10.20 -11.71 10.11
CA LEU A 212 -9.00 -12.05 10.88
C LEU A 212 -9.42 -12.62 12.24
N PHE A 213 -8.70 -13.62 12.71
CA PHE A 213 -8.99 -14.31 13.97
C PHE A 213 -10.46 -14.81 14.05
N GLY A 214 -11.00 -15.23 12.90
CA GLY A 214 -12.40 -15.65 12.77
C GLY A 214 -13.44 -14.52 12.90
N ARG A 215 -13.03 -13.27 13.03
CA ARG A 215 -13.90 -12.10 13.23
C ARG A 215 -14.16 -11.37 11.92
N LYS A 216 -15.39 -10.87 11.75
CA LYS A 216 -15.71 -9.90 10.72
C LYS A 216 -15.08 -8.54 11.07
N LEU A 217 -14.52 -7.88 10.07
CA LEU A 217 -13.87 -6.59 10.22
C LEU A 217 -14.81 -5.48 9.76
N ASN A 218 -15.29 -4.64 10.67
CA ASN A 218 -16.24 -3.59 10.34
C ASN A 218 -15.65 -2.20 10.62
N LEU A 219 -15.74 -1.31 9.62
CA LEU A 219 -15.15 0.04 9.66
C LEU A 219 -15.65 0.89 10.82
N LYS A 220 -16.90 0.71 11.24
CA LYS A 220 -17.49 1.45 12.38
C LYS A 220 -16.74 1.23 13.70
N ARG A 221 -15.91 0.18 13.80
CA ARG A 221 -15.05 -0.04 14.96
C ARG A 221 -14.07 1.12 15.17
N LEU A 222 -13.50 1.71 14.10
CA LEU A 222 -12.58 2.84 14.21
C LEU A 222 -13.28 4.05 14.85
N LYS A 223 -14.53 4.33 14.48
CA LYS A 223 -15.36 5.36 15.12
C LYS A 223 -15.60 5.06 16.58
N GLN A 224 -15.94 3.81 16.92
CA GLN A 224 -16.16 3.37 18.32
C GLN A 224 -14.89 3.53 19.16
N LYS A 225 -13.73 3.28 18.58
CA LYS A 225 -12.42 3.42 19.23
C LYS A 225 -11.87 4.85 19.20
N LYS A 226 -12.58 5.77 18.54
CA LYS A 226 -12.17 7.19 18.38
C LYS A 226 -10.77 7.32 17.76
N ILE A 227 -10.45 6.46 16.79
CA ILE A 227 -9.19 6.53 16.04
C ILE A 227 -9.40 7.46 14.86
N PRO A 228 -8.79 8.66 14.84
CA PRO A 228 -8.84 9.54 13.68
C PRO A 228 -8.13 8.89 12.51
N TRP A 229 -8.69 9.08 11.32
CA TRP A 229 -8.16 8.52 10.08
C TRP A 229 -7.92 9.62 9.06
N LEU A 230 -6.69 9.68 8.54
CA LEU A 230 -6.32 10.49 7.38
C LEU A 230 -6.19 9.59 6.16
N ILE A 231 -6.98 9.86 5.13
CA ILE A 231 -6.93 9.15 3.85
C ILE A 231 -6.22 10.05 2.82
N CYS A 232 -5.06 9.60 2.35
CA CYS A 232 -4.33 10.25 1.27
C CYS A 232 -4.55 9.48 -0.04
N TYR A 233 -4.93 10.19 -1.11
CA TYR A 233 -5.10 9.60 -2.43
C TYR A 233 -4.38 10.40 -3.51
N GLY A 234 -4.07 9.75 -4.64
CA GLY A 234 -3.49 10.41 -5.81
C GLY A 234 -4.57 10.82 -6.81
N GLU A 235 -4.56 12.08 -7.26
CA GLU A 235 -5.51 12.57 -8.25
C GLU A 235 -5.35 11.91 -9.63
N SER A 236 -4.14 11.44 -9.93
CA SER A 236 -3.78 10.75 -11.17
C SER A 236 -3.38 9.29 -10.90
N ASP A 237 -3.91 8.68 -9.84
CA ASP A 237 -3.64 7.28 -9.52
C ASP A 237 -4.58 6.38 -10.35
N ASP A 238 -3.98 5.60 -11.24
CA ASP A 238 -4.67 4.64 -12.12
C ASP A 238 -4.65 3.20 -11.58
N LEU A 239 -3.93 2.96 -10.49
CA LEU A 239 -3.85 1.67 -9.82
C LEU A 239 -4.84 1.56 -8.66
N VAL A 240 -4.85 2.57 -7.79
CA VAL A 240 -5.80 2.73 -6.70
C VAL A 240 -6.54 4.04 -6.90
N GLU A 241 -7.58 3.98 -7.69
CA GLU A 241 -8.39 5.14 -8.03
C GLU A 241 -9.02 5.78 -6.79
N LYS A 242 -9.32 7.06 -6.87
CA LYS A 242 -9.89 7.87 -5.78
C LYS A 242 -11.07 7.18 -5.09
N GLU A 243 -12.00 6.65 -5.86
CA GLU A 243 -13.22 6.01 -5.36
C GLU A 243 -12.93 4.77 -4.50
N THR A 244 -11.87 4.05 -4.85
CA THR A 244 -11.36 2.88 -4.11
C THR A 244 -10.77 3.27 -2.76
N ALA A 245 -9.94 4.33 -2.75
CA ALA A 245 -9.28 4.79 -1.53
C ALA A 245 -10.25 5.48 -0.57
N LEU A 246 -11.23 6.21 -1.09
CA LEU A 246 -12.20 6.99 -0.32
C LEU A 246 -13.44 6.20 0.11
N ALA A 247 -13.56 4.92 -0.24
CA ALA A 247 -14.69 4.09 0.16
C ALA A 247 -15.06 4.16 1.66
N PRO A 248 -14.11 4.29 2.60
CA PRO A 248 -14.44 4.39 4.03
C PRO A 248 -15.33 5.56 4.42
N ILE A 249 -15.30 6.66 3.69
CA ILE A 249 -16.08 7.87 4.05
C ILE A 249 -17.59 7.66 3.98
N ASP A 250 -18.06 6.62 3.28
CA ASP A 250 -19.46 6.25 3.25
C ASP A 250 -19.94 5.67 4.60
N TYR A 251 -19.02 5.23 5.45
CA TYR A 251 -19.32 4.51 6.71
C TYR A 251 -18.87 5.25 7.96
N ILE A 252 -17.80 6.04 7.85
CA ILE A 252 -17.20 6.75 8.98
C ILE A 252 -16.64 8.10 8.53
N ASP A 253 -16.54 9.03 9.49
CA ASP A 253 -15.86 10.28 9.25
C ASP A 253 -14.35 10.05 9.16
N ALA A 254 -13.70 10.60 8.12
CA ALA A 254 -12.26 10.57 7.93
C ALA A 254 -11.78 11.89 7.31
N GLU A 255 -10.56 12.30 7.63
CA GLU A 255 -9.92 13.42 6.97
C GLU A 255 -9.35 12.96 5.63
N VAL A 256 -9.35 13.84 4.63
CA VAL A 256 -8.93 13.50 3.27
C VAL A 256 -7.93 14.50 2.74
N THR A 257 -6.83 14.00 2.16
CA THR A 257 -5.86 14.83 1.45
C THR A 257 -5.56 14.28 0.08
N ALA A 258 -5.73 15.13 -0.93
CA ALA A 258 -5.37 14.84 -2.32
C ALA A 258 -3.91 15.16 -2.59
N PHE A 259 -3.25 14.31 -3.37
CA PHE A 259 -1.91 14.54 -3.91
C PHE A 259 -1.99 14.64 -5.44
N PRO A 260 -1.37 15.64 -6.08
CA PRO A 260 -1.54 15.94 -7.51
C PRO A 260 -0.77 14.99 -8.44
N LYS A 261 -0.50 13.78 -8.02
CA LYS A 261 0.28 12.77 -8.74
C LYS A 261 -0.37 11.40 -8.64
N GLY A 262 0.22 10.43 -9.35
CA GLY A 262 -0.21 9.03 -9.31
C GLY A 262 0.42 8.25 -8.18
N HIS A 263 0.14 6.96 -8.17
CA HIS A 263 0.43 5.99 -7.10
C HIS A 263 1.84 6.09 -6.51
N VAL A 264 2.87 5.99 -7.34
CA VAL A 264 4.27 5.90 -6.87
C VAL A 264 4.79 7.25 -6.35
N ALA A 265 4.30 8.36 -6.90
CA ALA A 265 4.80 9.68 -6.58
C ALA A 265 4.51 10.10 -5.13
N ILE A 266 3.42 9.64 -4.55
CA ILE A 266 3.10 9.90 -3.13
C ILE A 266 4.21 9.33 -2.23
N ALA A 267 4.69 8.11 -2.52
CA ALA A 267 5.72 7.47 -1.70
C ALA A 267 7.15 7.98 -1.95
N THR A 268 7.44 8.46 -3.16
CA THR A 268 8.81 8.77 -3.58
C THR A 268 9.15 10.25 -3.53
N SER A 269 8.14 11.12 -3.51
CA SER A 269 8.33 12.56 -3.65
C SER A 269 8.04 13.37 -2.40
N TRP A 270 7.80 12.74 -1.28
CA TRP A 270 7.42 13.43 -0.03
C TRP A 270 8.53 14.33 0.53
N SER A 271 9.76 13.87 0.43
CA SER A 271 10.92 14.57 1.00
C SER A 271 11.62 15.52 0.01
N HIS A 272 11.21 15.52 -1.24
CA HIS A 272 11.84 16.38 -2.23
C HIS A 272 11.29 17.82 -2.11
N PRO A 273 12.08 18.83 -1.78
CA PRO A 273 11.60 20.17 -1.43
C PRO A 273 10.79 20.86 -2.54
N ASN A 274 11.07 20.54 -3.81
CA ASN A 274 10.37 21.12 -4.96
C ASN A 274 9.25 20.23 -5.50
N SER A 275 8.84 19.19 -4.76
CA SER A 275 7.77 18.30 -5.19
C SER A 275 6.41 18.85 -4.81
N ALA A 276 5.45 18.78 -5.73
CA ALA A 276 4.05 19.05 -5.42
C ALA A 276 3.45 18.08 -4.38
N CYS A 277 4.11 16.93 -4.17
CA CYS A 277 3.73 15.94 -3.16
C CYS A 277 4.54 16.07 -1.86
N ALA A 278 5.39 17.08 -1.72
CA ALA A 278 6.16 17.29 -0.50
C ALA A 278 5.23 17.56 0.68
N LEU A 279 5.52 16.96 1.84
CA LEU A 279 4.67 17.07 3.02
C LEU A 279 4.48 18.54 3.45
N HIS A 280 5.54 19.33 3.44
CA HIS A 280 5.46 20.76 3.77
C HIS A 280 4.58 21.57 2.81
N THR A 281 4.45 21.13 1.54
CA THR A 281 3.56 21.78 0.57
C THR A 281 2.10 21.38 0.80
N ARG A 282 1.86 20.11 1.20
CA ARG A 282 0.51 19.57 1.40
C ARG A 282 -0.06 19.86 2.78
N PHE A 283 0.79 20.01 3.77
CA PHE A 283 0.43 20.23 5.16
C PHE A 283 0.98 21.56 5.70
N ALA A 284 1.42 22.48 4.82
CA ALA A 284 1.79 23.84 5.22
C ALA A 284 0.56 24.64 5.65
N ASP A 285 0.80 25.75 6.30
CA ASP A 285 -0.15 26.67 6.93
C ASP A 285 -1.56 26.63 6.32
N ASN A 286 -2.56 26.28 7.13
CA ASN A 286 -3.98 26.20 6.81
C ASN A 286 -4.41 25.10 5.79
N ASN A 287 -3.51 24.27 5.29
CA ASN A 287 -3.82 23.15 4.39
C ASN A 287 -3.70 21.78 5.09
N TYR A 288 -3.51 21.79 6.40
CA TYR A 288 -3.41 20.55 7.14
C TYR A 288 -4.77 19.84 7.17
N GLY A 289 -4.80 18.63 6.65
CA GLY A 289 -5.98 17.77 6.58
C GLY A 289 -5.77 16.42 7.26
N GLY A 290 -4.89 16.36 8.24
CA GLY A 290 -4.56 15.14 8.93
C GLY A 290 -4.82 15.17 10.44
N PRO A 291 -4.66 14.03 11.14
CA PRO A 291 -4.74 13.97 12.58
C PRO A 291 -3.78 14.98 13.22
N VAL A 292 -4.22 15.66 14.27
CA VAL A 292 -3.43 16.72 14.95
C VAL A 292 -2.02 16.25 15.30
N ARG A 293 -1.85 14.99 15.64
CA ARG A 293 -0.55 14.38 15.97
C ARG A 293 0.41 14.23 14.80
N TYR A 294 -0.09 14.37 13.58
CA TYR A 294 0.73 14.38 12.38
C TYR A 294 1.34 15.74 12.09
N GLN A 295 0.89 16.78 12.74
CA GLN A 295 1.58 18.07 12.80
C GLN A 295 2.86 17.86 13.60
N LEU A 296 3.92 17.58 12.89
CA LEU A 296 5.24 17.43 13.48
C LEU A 296 5.75 18.82 13.83
N GLU A 297 5.65 19.17 15.07
CA GLU A 297 6.46 20.26 15.66
C GLU A 297 7.89 19.74 15.86
N LEU A 298 8.51 19.29 14.75
CA LEU A 298 9.87 18.73 14.77
C LEU A 298 10.87 19.70 15.39
N ASP A 299 10.68 20.99 15.15
CA ASP A 299 11.56 22.03 15.69
C ASP A 299 11.39 22.21 17.19
N ALA A 300 10.17 22.09 17.71
CA ALA A 300 9.90 22.11 19.13
C ALA A 300 10.43 20.85 19.84
N ASP A 301 10.22 19.68 19.24
CA ASP A 301 10.72 18.40 19.75
C ASP A 301 12.26 18.34 19.71
N LEU A 302 12.90 18.86 18.67
CA LEU A 302 14.36 18.95 18.56
C LEU A 302 14.94 19.95 19.56
N SER A 303 14.26 21.05 19.83
CA SER A 303 14.68 22.03 20.83
C SER A 303 14.61 21.46 22.25
N ALA A 304 13.61 20.62 22.53
CA ALA A 304 13.46 19.95 23.83
C ALA A 304 14.51 18.84 24.07
N LEU A 305 15.07 18.26 23.00
CA LEU A 305 16.13 17.26 23.09
C LEU A 305 17.54 17.86 23.20
N SER A 306 17.68 19.17 22.95
CA SER A 306 18.96 19.89 23.01
C SER A 306 19.17 20.66 24.34
N THR A 307 18.19 20.61 25.24
CA THR A 307 18.29 21.05 26.62
C THR A 307 18.42 19.89 27.59
#